data_ffedf30b37c9892db149213ec5d8cfeb
#
_entry.id   ffedf30b37c9892db149213ec5d8cfeb
#
_cell.length_a   1.000
_cell.length_b   1.000
_cell.length_c   1.000
_cell.angle_alpha   90.00
_cell.angle_beta   90.00
_cell.angle_gamma   90.00
#
_symmetry.space_group_name_H-M   'P 1'
#
loop_
_entity.id
_entity.type
_entity.pdbx_description
1 polymer ?
#
loop_
_entity_poly.entity_id
_entity_poly.type
_entity_poly.pdbx_seq_one_letter_code
_entity_poly.pdbx_strand_id
1 'polypeptide(L)'
;MQNKNLDYKHPNTVWEYIKEDLEVLIIKGLLKTGDKVPSINKLANHYNVSNSTAQKALETLFDKDILIKKQGIGYFVKPYTRNKLISEHKEKLKKRLETLLLESKELDIDKDELNLFINSVINKIYS
;
A
#
# COMPACT_ATOMS: atom_id res chain seq x y z
N MET A 1 -11.49 -15.00 1.69
CA MET A 1 -10.39 -15.06 1.27
C MET A 1 -9.36 -14.51 2.08
N GLN A 2 -8.27 -15.07 2.15
CA GLN A 2 -7.36 -14.68 2.92
C GLN A 2 -6.39 -13.87 2.30
N ASN A 3 -6.08 -12.87 2.73
CA ASN A 3 -5.12 -12.03 2.20
C ASN A 3 -3.79 -12.40 2.76
N LYS A 4 -3.05 -13.17 1.99
CA LYS A 4 -1.77 -13.66 2.43
C LYS A 4 -0.73 -12.60 2.66
N ASN A 5 -0.91 -11.43 2.07
CA ASN A 5 0.07 -10.36 2.19
C ASN A 5 -0.20 -9.43 3.36
N LEU A 6 -1.25 -9.68 4.11
CA LEU A 6 -1.62 -8.79 5.18
C LEU A 6 -0.51 -8.64 6.21
N ASP A 7 0.05 -9.75 6.69
CA ASP A 7 1.16 -9.71 7.65
C ASP A 7 2.42 -9.15 7.05
N TYR A 8 2.67 -9.47 5.80
CA TYR A 8 3.86 -9.04 5.09
C TYR A 8 3.87 -7.53 4.88
N LYS A 9 2.78 -6.93 4.52
CA LYS A 9 2.70 -5.50 4.22
C LYS A 9 2.40 -4.62 5.41
N HIS A 10 1.87 -5.07 6.38
CA HIS A 10 1.28 -4.59 7.28
C HIS A 10 0.87 -3.87 7.98
N PRO A 11 0.28 -3.23 7.58
CA PRO A 11 -0.28 -2.15 8.27
C PRO A 11 -1.03 -2.58 9.48
N ASN A 12 -1.33 -1.63 10.29
CA ASN A 12 -1.94 -1.90 11.58
C ASN A 12 -3.39 -2.30 11.51
N THR A 13 -4.10 -1.95 10.47
CA THR A 13 -5.53 -2.22 10.35
C THR A 13 -5.88 -2.67 8.95
N VAL A 14 -7.02 -3.37 8.85
CA VAL A 14 -7.47 -3.88 7.55
C VAL A 14 -7.84 -2.75 6.60
N TRP A 15 -8.47 -1.70 7.11
CA TRP A 15 -8.85 -0.58 6.22
C TRP A 15 -7.59 0.11 5.65
N GLU A 16 -6.51 0.19 6.41
CA GLU A 16 -5.25 0.73 5.91
C GLU A 16 -4.67 -0.15 4.82
N TYR A 17 -4.79 -1.46 4.99
CA TYR A 17 -4.35 -2.40 3.97
C TYR A 17 -5.14 -2.22 2.67
N ILE A 18 -6.46 -2.09 2.77
CA ILE A 18 -7.31 -1.85 1.59
C ILE A 18 -6.91 -0.54 0.91
N LYS A 19 -6.70 0.50 1.70
CA LYS A 19 -6.27 1.80 1.19
C LYS A 19 -4.97 1.68 0.41
N GLU A 20 -3.99 1.00 0.99
CA GLU A 20 -2.69 0.85 0.34
C GLU A 20 -2.75 -0.04 -0.90
N ASP A 21 -3.59 -1.05 -0.91
CA ASP A 21 -3.81 -1.86 -2.11
C ASP A 21 -4.33 -1.01 -3.25
N LEU A 22 -5.30 -0.14 -2.97
CA LEU A 22 -5.83 0.75 -4.00
C LEU A 22 -4.76 1.73 -4.49
N GLU A 23 -3.95 2.25 -3.59
CA GLU A 23 -2.84 3.12 -3.97
C GLU A 23 -1.85 2.42 -4.89
N VAL A 24 -1.53 1.16 -4.59
CA VAL A 24 -0.63 0.37 -5.43
C VAL A 24 -1.23 0.15 -6.82
N LEU A 25 -2.53 -0.08 -6.91
CA LEU A 25 -3.19 -0.22 -8.22
C LEU A 25 -3.05 1.06 -9.05
N ILE A 26 -3.13 2.22 -8.41
CA ILE A 26 -2.92 3.50 -9.08
C ILE A 26 -1.47 3.64 -9.52
N ILE A 27 -0.53 3.29 -8.65
CA ILE A 27 0.90 3.35 -8.96
C ILE A 27 1.23 2.44 -10.15
N LYS A 28 0.64 1.26 -10.19
CA LYS A 28 0.89 0.30 -11.29
C LYS A 28 0.15 0.64 -12.57
N GLY A 29 -0.71 1.64 -12.54
CA GLY A 29 -1.49 2.02 -13.71
C GLY A 29 -2.67 1.11 -14.00
N LEU A 30 -3.05 0.27 -13.04
CA LEU A 30 -4.24 -0.58 -13.16
C LEU A 30 -5.52 0.17 -12.82
N LEU A 31 -5.41 1.21 -11.99
CA LEU A 31 -6.46 2.20 -11.81
C LEU A 31 -5.90 3.52 -12.32
N LYS A 32 -6.48 4.03 -13.40
CA LYS A 32 -5.99 5.24 -14.06
C LYS A 32 -6.84 6.43 -13.68
N THR A 33 -6.33 7.61 -13.96
CA THR A 33 -7.09 8.86 -13.79
C THR A 33 -8.48 8.73 -14.38
N GLY A 34 -9.48 9.07 -13.59
CA GLY A 34 -10.87 9.02 -14.03
C GLY A 34 -11.55 7.68 -13.88
N ASP A 35 -10.79 6.62 -13.61
CA ASP A 35 -11.41 5.30 -13.42
C ASP A 35 -12.21 5.27 -12.13
N LYS A 36 -13.33 4.56 -12.19
CA LYS A 36 -14.13 4.32 -11.01
C LYS A 36 -13.49 3.22 -10.18
N VAL A 37 -13.29 3.46 -8.90
CA VAL A 37 -12.78 2.41 -8.02
C VAL A 37 -13.93 1.47 -7.63
N PRO A 38 -13.61 0.24 -7.20
CA PRO A 38 -14.65 -0.69 -6.79
C PRO A 38 -15.53 -0.10 -5.69
N SER A 39 -16.80 -0.45 -5.70
CA SER A 39 -17.76 0.08 -4.74
C SER A 39 -17.45 -0.43 -3.33
N ILE A 40 -18.05 0.23 -2.33
CA ILE A 40 -17.94 -0.19 -0.94
C ILE A 40 -18.33 -1.65 -0.79
N ASN A 41 -19.46 -2.06 -1.40
CA ASN A 41 -19.91 -3.45 -1.30
C ASN A 41 -18.93 -4.42 -1.93
N LYS A 42 -18.37 -4.08 -3.08
CA LYS A 42 -17.39 -4.94 -3.74
C LYS A 42 -16.12 -5.08 -2.93
N LEU A 43 -15.64 -3.99 -2.38
CA LEU A 43 -14.44 -4.03 -1.53
C LEU A 43 -14.71 -4.83 -0.26
N ALA A 44 -15.84 -4.61 0.38
CA ALA A 44 -16.19 -5.33 1.59
C ALA A 44 -16.25 -6.83 1.34
N ASN A 45 -16.84 -7.23 0.22
CA ASN A 45 -16.92 -8.65 -0.14
C ASN A 45 -15.55 -9.23 -0.49
N HIS A 46 -14.77 -8.48 -1.24
CA HIS A 46 -13.44 -8.95 -1.66
C HIS A 46 -12.51 -9.17 -0.48
N TYR A 47 -12.52 -8.26 0.47
CA TYR A 47 -11.63 -8.34 1.63
C TYR A 47 -12.27 -9.02 2.84
N ASN A 48 -13.53 -9.42 2.71
CA ASN A 48 -14.28 -10.07 3.77
C ASN A 48 -14.33 -9.21 5.05
N VAL A 49 -14.74 -7.97 4.88
CA VAL A 49 -14.84 -6.99 5.97
C VAL A 49 -16.19 -6.30 5.91
N SER A 50 -16.50 -5.49 6.91
CA SER A 50 -17.73 -4.71 6.93
C SER A 50 -17.71 -3.59 5.92
N ASN A 51 -18.88 -3.12 5.52
CA ASN A 51 -18.99 -1.97 4.63
C ASN A 51 -18.36 -0.73 5.25
N SER A 52 -18.46 -0.56 6.57
CA SER A 52 -17.86 0.59 7.22
C SER A 52 -16.32 0.56 7.16
N THR A 53 -15.73 -0.61 7.20
CA THR A 53 -14.27 -0.76 7.04
C THR A 53 -13.84 -0.37 5.63
N ALA A 54 -14.54 -0.87 4.63
CA ALA A 54 -14.25 -0.53 3.23
C ALA A 54 -14.48 0.96 2.98
N GLN A 55 -15.56 1.51 3.54
CA GLN A 55 -15.86 2.94 3.41
C GLN A 55 -14.75 3.80 4.00
N LYS A 56 -14.21 3.40 5.15
CA LYS A 56 -13.13 4.16 5.78
C LYS A 56 -11.91 4.25 4.88
N ALA A 57 -11.58 3.18 4.17
CA ALA A 57 -10.46 3.19 3.23
C ALA A 57 -10.72 4.20 2.10
N LEU A 58 -11.91 4.19 1.51
CA LEU A 58 -12.25 5.09 0.42
C LEU A 58 -12.31 6.54 0.88
N GLU A 59 -12.89 6.80 2.05
CA GLU A 59 -12.97 8.14 2.57
C GLU A 59 -11.60 8.72 2.93
N THR A 60 -10.71 7.86 3.43
CA THR A 60 -9.34 8.29 3.70
C THR A 60 -8.64 8.73 2.42
N LEU A 61 -8.81 7.97 1.33
CA LEU A 61 -8.24 8.35 0.04
C LEU A 61 -8.88 9.62 -0.52
N PHE A 62 -10.17 9.80 -0.29
CA PHE A 62 -10.85 11.03 -0.66
C PHE A 62 -10.29 12.23 0.12
N ASP A 63 -10.09 12.06 1.43
CA ASP A 63 -9.54 13.12 2.28
C ASP A 63 -8.10 13.47 1.91
N LYS A 64 -7.36 12.50 1.37
CA LYS A 64 -5.98 12.71 0.91
C LYS A 64 -5.92 13.31 -0.51
N ASP A 65 -7.05 13.60 -1.10
CA ASP A 65 -7.13 14.11 -2.47
C ASP A 65 -6.63 13.12 -3.53
N ILE A 66 -6.77 11.84 -3.26
CA ILE A 66 -6.44 10.79 -4.23
C ILE A 66 -7.67 10.41 -5.04
N LEU A 67 -8.85 10.48 -4.41
CA LEU A 67 -10.12 10.15 -5.06
C LEU A 67 -11.03 11.35 -5.10
N ILE A 68 -11.92 11.36 -6.11
CA ILE A 68 -13.04 12.30 -6.22
C ILE A 68 -14.28 11.49 -5.90
N LYS A 69 -15.20 12.08 -5.17
CA LYS A 69 -16.48 11.44 -4.87
C LYS A 69 -17.56 12.06 -5.75
N LYS A 70 -18.28 11.21 -6.48
CA LYS A 70 -19.46 11.65 -7.22
C LYS A 70 -20.69 11.11 -6.52
N GLN A 71 -21.49 12.03 -6.00
CA GLN A 71 -22.65 11.68 -5.18
C GLN A 71 -23.57 10.69 -5.90
N GLY A 72 -23.90 9.61 -5.20
CA GLY A 72 -24.78 8.58 -5.73
C GLY A 72 -24.15 7.65 -6.75
N ILE A 73 -22.89 7.88 -7.14
CA ILE A 73 -22.22 7.08 -8.16
C ILE A 73 -21.03 6.32 -7.58
N GLY A 74 -20.15 7.01 -6.86
CA GLY A 74 -18.99 6.36 -6.25
C GLY A 74 -17.75 7.23 -6.26
N TYR A 75 -16.59 6.58 -6.15
CA TYR A 75 -15.30 7.25 -6.09
C TYR A 75 -14.52 7.01 -7.36
N PHE A 76 -13.78 8.02 -7.79
CA PHE A 76 -13.02 7.99 -9.04
C PHE A 76 -11.61 8.50 -8.78
N VAL A 77 -10.64 8.00 -9.53
CA VAL A 77 -9.24 8.39 -9.37
C VAL A 77 -9.04 9.83 -9.84
N LYS A 78 -8.50 10.66 -8.94
CA LYS A 78 -8.23 12.06 -9.24
C LYS A 78 -6.98 12.20 -10.10
N PRO A 79 -6.92 13.17 -11.01
CA PRO A 79 -5.73 13.40 -11.84
C PRO A 79 -4.49 13.76 -11.01
N TYR A 80 -3.33 13.42 -11.55
CA TYR A 80 -2.02 13.81 -10.98
C TYR A 80 -1.72 13.26 -9.60
N THR A 81 -2.22 12.08 -9.28
CA THR A 81 -2.00 11.48 -7.96
C THR A 81 -0.91 10.44 -7.93
N ARG A 82 -0.57 9.86 -9.10
CA ARG A 82 0.36 8.73 -9.16
C ARG A 82 1.74 9.07 -8.60
N ASN A 83 2.32 10.19 -9.03
CA ASN A 83 3.67 10.55 -8.58
C ASN A 83 3.71 10.87 -7.10
N LYS A 84 2.66 11.49 -6.58
CA LYS A 84 2.54 11.74 -5.15
C LYS A 84 2.54 10.43 -4.37
N LEU A 85 1.76 9.46 -4.83
CA LEU A 85 1.69 8.16 -4.17
C LEU A 85 3.02 7.41 -4.24
N ILE A 86 3.69 7.45 -5.39
CA ILE A 86 5.01 6.83 -5.54
C ILE A 86 5.98 7.40 -4.49
N SER A 87 6.01 8.72 -4.37
CA SER A 87 6.86 9.38 -3.39
C SER A 87 6.57 8.94 -1.97
N GLU A 88 5.30 8.92 -1.61
CA GLU A 88 4.89 8.53 -0.26
C GLU A 88 5.27 7.08 0.05
N HIS A 89 5.05 6.19 -0.91
CA HIS A 89 5.38 4.78 -0.72
C HIS A 89 6.88 4.55 -0.64
N LYS A 90 7.67 5.28 -1.43
CA LYS A 90 9.13 5.21 -1.34
C LYS A 90 9.64 5.65 0.02
N GLU A 91 9.05 6.71 0.57
CA GLU A 91 9.44 7.19 1.89
C GLU A 91 9.15 6.16 2.98
N LYS A 92 7.99 5.51 2.89
CA LYS A 92 7.66 4.43 3.82
C LYS A 92 8.63 3.27 3.73
N LEU A 93 9.01 2.89 2.50
CA LEU A 93 9.97 1.81 2.29
C LEU A 93 11.33 2.15 2.89
N LYS A 94 11.77 3.40 2.72
CA LYS A 94 13.04 3.84 3.29
C LYS A 94 13.03 3.74 4.80
N LYS A 95 11.95 4.14 5.44
CA LYS A 95 11.83 4.06 6.89
C LYS A 95 11.84 2.62 7.38
N ARG A 96 11.16 1.72 6.67
CA ARG A 96 11.17 0.31 7.00
C ARG A 96 12.57 -0.28 6.86
N LEU A 97 13.29 0.11 5.82
CA LEU A 97 14.67 -0.32 5.61
C LEU A 97 15.57 0.16 6.74
N GLU A 98 15.43 1.41 7.15
CA GLU A 98 16.19 1.95 8.27
C GLU A 98 15.96 1.13 9.55
N THR A 99 14.71 0.79 9.83
CA THR A 99 14.36 -0.02 10.99
C THR A 99 15.05 -1.39 10.93
N LEU A 100 15.01 -2.03 9.75
CA LEU A 100 15.65 -3.34 9.57
C LEU A 100 17.17 -3.25 9.75
N LEU A 101 17.79 -2.19 9.26
CA LEU A 101 19.23 -2.03 9.41
C LEU A 101 19.62 -1.76 10.86
N LEU A 102 18.80 -1.04 11.60
CA LEU A 102 19.03 -0.84 13.03
C LEU A 102 18.91 -2.15 13.80
N GLU A 103 17.96 -2.99 13.44
CA GLU A 103 17.84 -4.32 14.05
C GLU A 103 19.08 -5.16 13.79
N SER A 104 19.61 -5.10 12.56
CA SER A 104 20.83 -5.81 12.21
C SER A 104 22.00 -5.37 13.06
N LYS A 105 22.08 -4.07 13.32
CA LYS A 105 23.15 -3.54 14.16
C LYS A 105 23.02 -4.03 15.60
N GLU A 106 21.81 -4.14 16.10
CA GLU A 106 21.56 -4.65 17.45
C GLU A 106 21.93 -6.12 17.60
N LEU A 107 21.89 -6.87 16.50
CA LEU A 107 22.28 -8.28 16.48
C LEU A 107 23.78 -8.47 16.21
N ASP A 108 24.53 -7.38 16.21
CA ASP A 108 25.98 -7.39 15.96
C ASP A 108 26.35 -7.95 14.59
N ILE A 109 25.48 -7.78 13.61
CA ILE A 109 25.78 -8.12 12.22
C ILE A 109 26.61 -6.98 11.66
N ASP A 110 27.82 -7.26 11.21
CA ASP A 110 28.68 -6.20 10.69
C ASP A 110 28.26 -5.79 9.27
N LYS A 111 28.83 -4.67 8.82
CA LYS A 111 28.45 -4.07 7.54
C LYS A 111 28.71 -4.99 6.37
N ASP A 112 29.82 -5.71 6.38
CA ASP A 112 30.18 -6.59 5.25
C ASP A 112 29.23 -7.80 5.18
N GLU A 113 28.93 -8.39 6.32
CA GLU A 113 27.96 -9.48 6.39
C GLU A 113 26.59 -9.00 5.94
N LEU A 114 26.19 -7.80 6.37
CA LEU A 114 24.89 -7.22 6.00
C LEU A 114 24.81 -6.98 4.50
N ASN A 115 25.87 -6.48 3.87
CA ASN A 115 25.91 -6.28 2.42
C ASN A 115 25.73 -7.61 1.68
N LEU A 116 26.37 -8.66 2.13
CA LEU A 116 26.22 -9.99 1.52
C LEU A 116 24.78 -10.48 1.66
N PHE A 117 24.22 -10.30 2.83
CA PHE A 117 22.86 -10.70 3.14
C PHE A 117 21.87 -9.96 2.25
N ILE A 118 22.02 -8.63 2.14
CA ILE A 118 21.13 -7.80 1.31
C ILE A 118 21.26 -8.21 -0.17
N ASN A 119 22.47 -8.40 -0.67
CA ASN A 119 22.68 -8.82 -2.06
C ASN A 119 22.06 -10.18 -2.33
N SER A 120 22.15 -11.10 -1.39
CA SER A 120 21.52 -12.41 -1.51
C SER A 120 20.00 -12.27 -1.68
N VAL A 121 19.37 -11.42 -0.87
CA VAL A 121 17.94 -11.20 -0.93
C VAL A 121 17.55 -10.50 -2.24
N ILE A 122 18.32 -9.49 -2.65
CA ILE A 122 18.08 -8.79 -3.92
C ILE A 122 18.13 -9.77 -5.08
N ASN A 123 19.14 -10.61 -5.14
CA ASN A 123 19.29 -11.58 -6.23
C ASN A 123 18.15 -12.60 -6.26
N LYS A 124 17.65 -12.96 -5.10
CA LYS A 124 16.54 -13.90 -4.99
C LYS A 124 15.25 -13.30 -5.54
N ILE A 125 15.04 -12.00 -5.31
CA ILE A 125 13.77 -11.34 -5.66
C ILE A 125 13.79 -10.79 -7.09
N TYR A 126 14.94 -10.29 -7.54
CA TYR A 126 15.06 -9.60 -8.83
C TYR A 126 15.73 -10.41 -9.93
N SER A 127 15.95 -11.67 -9.70
CA SER A 127 16.61 -12.52 -10.73
C SER A 127 15.75 -12.76 -11.95
#